data_3f9978df2845b2b1a125c8597c7a0c02
#
_entry.id   3f9978df2845b2b1a125c8597c7a0c02
#
_cell.length_a   1.000
_cell.length_b   1.000
_cell.length_c   1.000
_cell.angle_alpha   90.00
_cell.angle_beta   90.00
_cell.angle_gamma   90.00
#
_symmetry.space_group_name_H-M   'P 1'
#
loop_
_entity.id
_entity.type
_entity.pdbx_description
1 polymer ?
#
loop_
_entity_poly.entity_id
_entity_poly.type
_entity_poly.pdbx_seq_one_letter_code
_entity_poly.pdbx_strand_id
1 'polypeptide(L)'
;MTLPRFRMSLTVAFLAVCPFVARPAFSSGGASSTPLTAQQVIDRIKAKAGGSWDGNTVDTFKAGDPNTPVTGIVTSFMSTLDVLQRAAASGRNLIITHEPTFYNHLDKLDDLQGDPVVSAKQEFILQHHLVIWRFHDHFHLTNRDGIMRGMTDALGWQKFKSPSNEHLFTFPETTVAALSADKKAAEYPYNAGGWES
;
A
#
# COMPACT_ATOMS: atom_id res chain seq x y z
N MET A 1 20.72 3.79 82.46
CA MET A 1 19.51 4.58 82.07
C MET A 1 19.97 5.70 81.19
N THR A 2 19.98 5.47 79.87
CA THR A 2 20.51 6.40 78.87
C THR A 2 19.35 6.74 77.89
N LEU A 3 18.99 7.98 77.85
CA LEU A 3 17.90 8.56 77.03
C LEU A 3 18.35 8.72 75.58
N PRO A 4 17.52 8.43 74.57
CA PRO A 4 17.87 8.65 73.21
C PRO A 4 17.71 10.12 72.78
N ARG A 5 18.73 10.67 72.13
CA ARG A 5 18.72 12.02 71.53
C ARG A 5 17.93 11.97 70.22
N PHE A 6 16.81 12.69 70.18
CA PHE A 6 16.05 12.99 68.94
C PHE A 6 16.81 14.01 68.10
N ARG A 7 17.22 13.64 66.90
CA ARG A 7 17.71 14.58 65.88
C ARG A 7 16.55 15.00 64.99
N MET A 8 16.18 16.24 65.06
CA MET A 8 15.20 16.88 64.21
C MET A 8 15.91 17.31 62.94
N SER A 9 15.66 16.62 61.79
CA SER A 9 16.12 17.04 60.46
C SER A 9 15.14 18.04 59.87
N LEU A 10 15.63 19.27 59.70
CA LEU A 10 14.89 20.33 59.00
C LEU A 10 15.05 20.17 57.49
N THR A 11 14.01 19.68 56.80
CA THR A 11 14.00 19.58 55.34
C THR A 11 13.52 20.91 54.78
N VAL A 12 14.43 21.66 54.16
CA VAL A 12 14.09 22.90 53.44
C VAL A 12 13.64 22.48 52.02
N ALA A 13 12.33 22.64 51.76
CA ALA A 13 11.78 22.46 50.43
C ALA A 13 12.05 23.68 49.58
N PHE A 14 12.93 23.52 48.58
CA PHE A 14 13.11 24.53 47.53
C PHE A 14 11.96 24.41 46.51
N LEU A 15 11.03 25.37 46.56
CA LEU A 15 10.07 25.56 45.46
C LEU A 15 10.78 26.17 44.26
N ALA A 16 11.09 25.34 43.27
CA ALA A 16 11.55 25.82 41.95
C ALA A 16 10.35 26.41 41.19
N VAL A 17 10.26 27.73 41.16
CA VAL A 17 9.32 28.47 40.29
C VAL A 17 9.85 28.36 38.87
N CYS A 18 9.29 27.45 38.08
CA CYS A 18 9.59 27.33 36.64
C CYS A 18 8.84 28.47 35.91
N PRO A 19 9.52 29.38 35.19
CA PRO A 19 8.81 30.37 34.38
C PRO A 19 8.11 29.67 33.22
N PHE A 20 6.80 29.74 33.21
CA PHE A 20 5.95 29.25 32.12
C PHE A 20 6.18 30.17 30.91
N VAL A 21 7.11 29.81 30.04
CA VAL A 21 7.28 30.46 28.73
C VAL A 21 6.13 29.99 27.86
N ALA A 22 5.10 30.82 27.73
CA ALA A 22 4.03 30.60 26.78
C ALA A 22 4.63 30.57 25.36
N ARG A 23 4.72 29.38 24.76
CA ARG A 23 5.04 29.23 23.34
C ARG A 23 3.85 29.77 22.55
N PRO A 24 4.07 30.67 21.57
CA PRO A 24 3.00 31.06 20.68
C PRO A 24 2.51 29.77 19.97
N ALA A 25 1.21 29.48 20.12
CA ALA A 25 0.58 28.45 19.31
C ALA A 25 0.65 28.92 17.86
N PHE A 26 1.54 28.32 17.09
CA PHE A 26 1.44 28.42 15.64
C PHE A 26 0.14 27.74 15.23
N SER A 27 -0.90 28.54 15.06
CA SER A 27 -2.10 28.13 14.36
C SER A 27 -1.65 27.82 12.92
N SER A 28 -1.37 26.55 12.65
CA SER A 28 -1.30 26.06 11.29
C SER A 28 -2.70 26.18 10.72
N GLY A 29 -2.98 27.30 10.07
CA GLY A 29 -4.14 27.48 9.18
C GLY A 29 -4.02 26.50 8.03
N GLY A 30 -4.21 25.22 8.31
CA GLY A 30 -4.40 24.19 7.30
C GLY A 30 -5.74 24.50 6.65
N ALA A 31 -5.71 25.00 5.41
CA ALA A 31 -6.89 24.98 4.58
C ALA A 31 -7.45 23.56 4.63
N SER A 32 -8.63 23.38 5.19
CA SER A 32 -9.36 22.12 5.19
C SER A 32 -9.70 21.81 3.74
N SER A 33 -8.75 21.20 3.03
CA SER A 33 -9.04 20.71 1.68
C SER A 33 -9.99 19.54 1.85
N THR A 34 -11.16 19.65 1.25
CA THR A 34 -12.11 18.51 1.17
C THR A 34 -11.34 17.29 0.67
N PRO A 35 -11.47 16.14 1.34
CA PRO A 35 -10.81 14.93 0.87
C PRO A 35 -11.20 14.60 -0.56
N LEU A 36 -10.23 14.15 -1.35
CA LEU A 36 -10.51 13.72 -2.72
C LEU A 36 -11.38 12.47 -2.69
N THR A 37 -12.28 12.35 -3.64
CA THR A 37 -13.00 11.09 -3.87
C THR A 37 -12.08 10.05 -4.52
N ALA A 38 -12.44 8.77 -4.44
CA ALA A 38 -11.71 7.71 -5.11
C ALA A 38 -11.59 8.00 -6.62
N GLN A 39 -12.68 8.42 -7.27
CA GLN A 39 -12.66 8.83 -8.68
C GLN A 39 -11.62 9.92 -8.95
N GLN A 40 -11.57 10.97 -8.15
CA GLN A 40 -10.62 12.07 -8.34
C GLN A 40 -9.16 11.61 -8.15
N VAL A 41 -8.91 10.66 -7.25
CA VAL A 41 -7.57 10.06 -7.11
C VAL A 41 -7.20 9.26 -8.36
N ILE A 42 -8.13 8.42 -8.85
CA ILE A 42 -7.90 7.63 -10.05
C ILE A 42 -7.69 8.50 -11.28
N ASP A 43 -8.45 9.59 -11.45
CA ASP A 43 -8.26 10.54 -12.56
C ASP A 43 -6.86 11.15 -12.56
N ARG A 44 -6.30 11.44 -11.37
CA ARG A 44 -4.91 11.93 -11.25
C ARG A 44 -3.89 10.85 -11.62
N ILE A 45 -4.14 9.60 -11.27
CA ILE A 45 -3.29 8.46 -11.65
C ILE A 45 -3.31 8.30 -13.17
N LYS A 46 -4.50 8.29 -13.78
CA LYS A 46 -4.68 8.19 -15.23
C LYS A 46 -3.94 9.32 -15.97
N ALA A 47 -4.08 10.54 -15.52
CA ALA A 47 -3.39 11.69 -16.10
C ALA A 47 -1.86 11.57 -16.01
N LYS A 48 -1.32 10.90 -14.96
CA LYS A 48 0.12 10.69 -14.79
C LYS A 48 0.64 9.48 -15.55
N ALA A 49 -0.14 8.40 -15.64
CA ALA A 49 0.22 7.22 -16.40
C ALA A 49 0.29 7.51 -17.90
N GLY A 50 -0.54 8.46 -18.38
CA GLY A 50 -0.61 8.79 -19.80
C GLY A 50 -1.32 7.72 -20.63
N GLY A 51 -1.21 7.84 -21.97
CA GLY A 51 -1.86 6.92 -22.89
C GLY A 51 -3.36 7.19 -23.08
N SER A 52 -3.98 6.41 -23.98
CA SER A 52 -5.44 6.42 -24.15
C SER A 52 -6.06 5.44 -23.16
N TRP A 53 -7.09 5.89 -22.46
CA TRP A 53 -7.90 5.10 -21.54
C TRP A 53 -9.22 4.65 -22.16
N ASP A 54 -9.31 4.78 -23.48
CA ASP A 54 -10.46 4.34 -24.28
C ASP A 54 -10.32 2.86 -24.61
N GLY A 55 -11.42 2.13 -24.55
CA GLY A 55 -11.50 0.74 -24.97
C GLY A 55 -11.69 -0.25 -23.82
N ASN A 56 -11.60 -1.53 -24.17
CA ASN A 56 -11.74 -2.64 -23.23
C ASN A 56 -10.48 -2.77 -22.37
N THR A 57 -10.61 -2.43 -21.10
CA THR A 57 -9.56 -2.57 -20.12
C THR A 57 -10.10 -3.15 -18.83
N VAL A 58 -9.26 -3.87 -18.10
CA VAL A 58 -9.57 -4.32 -16.74
C VAL A 58 -9.29 -3.24 -15.68
N ASP A 59 -8.74 -2.09 -16.08
CA ASP A 59 -8.39 -0.98 -15.18
C ASP A 59 -9.63 -0.16 -14.82
N THR A 60 -10.50 -0.77 -14.05
CA THR A 60 -11.80 -0.22 -13.62
C THR A 60 -12.01 -0.39 -12.12
N PHE A 61 -12.99 0.30 -11.58
CA PHE A 61 -13.47 0.01 -10.23
C PHE A 61 -14.07 -1.40 -10.20
N LYS A 62 -13.64 -2.19 -9.23
CA LYS A 62 -14.09 -3.57 -9.03
C LYS A 62 -15.12 -3.69 -7.90
N ALA A 63 -15.05 -2.79 -6.94
CA ALA A 63 -16.00 -2.72 -5.82
C ALA A 63 -15.97 -1.34 -5.16
N GLY A 64 -17.02 -1.02 -4.43
CA GLY A 64 -17.19 0.24 -3.72
C GLY A 64 -17.70 1.38 -4.58
N ASP A 65 -18.02 2.51 -3.95
CA ASP A 65 -18.50 3.72 -4.63
C ASP A 65 -17.32 4.64 -4.98
N PRO A 66 -17.10 4.96 -6.29
CA PRO A 66 -16.07 5.89 -6.73
C PRO A 66 -16.14 7.29 -6.09
N ASN A 67 -17.32 7.69 -5.60
CA ASN A 67 -17.51 8.98 -4.95
C ASN A 67 -17.12 8.99 -3.46
N THR A 68 -16.72 7.85 -2.91
CA THR A 68 -16.28 7.75 -1.50
C THR A 68 -15.06 8.65 -1.27
N PRO A 69 -15.10 9.54 -0.24
CA PRO A 69 -13.94 10.31 0.17
C PRO A 69 -12.80 9.38 0.61
N VAL A 70 -11.59 9.64 0.10
CA VAL A 70 -10.42 8.80 0.39
C VAL A 70 -9.81 9.21 1.73
N THR A 71 -9.71 8.26 2.64
CA THR A 71 -9.05 8.41 3.95
C THR A 71 -7.59 7.94 3.90
N GLY A 72 -7.23 7.11 2.93
CA GLY A 72 -5.88 6.63 2.69
C GLY A 72 -5.85 5.59 1.59
N ILE A 73 -4.66 5.33 1.05
CA ILE A 73 -4.45 4.44 -0.09
C ILE A 73 -3.63 3.24 0.35
N VAL A 74 -4.00 2.06 -0.14
CA VAL A 74 -3.20 0.83 -0.08
C VAL A 74 -2.92 0.39 -1.51
N THR A 75 -1.68 0.09 -1.83
CA THR A 75 -1.30 -0.57 -3.07
C THR A 75 -0.96 -2.02 -2.80
N SER A 76 -1.39 -2.94 -3.65
CA SER A 76 -1.20 -4.36 -3.46
C SER A 76 -1.15 -5.07 -4.80
N PHE A 77 -0.45 -6.21 -4.86
CA PHE A 77 -0.50 -7.05 -6.06
C PHE A 77 -1.88 -7.69 -6.21
N MET A 78 -2.45 -8.19 -5.12
CA MET A 78 -3.80 -8.75 -5.08
C MET A 78 -4.59 -8.17 -3.89
N SER A 79 -5.86 -7.88 -4.08
CA SER A 79 -6.78 -7.47 -3.01
C SER A 79 -7.37 -8.69 -2.30
N THR A 80 -6.52 -9.50 -1.64
CA THR A 80 -6.99 -10.62 -0.82
C THR A 80 -7.83 -10.14 0.36
N LEU A 81 -8.60 -11.01 0.99
CA LEU A 81 -9.38 -10.64 2.18
C LEU A 81 -8.46 -10.11 3.31
N ASP A 82 -7.28 -10.72 3.51
CA ASP A 82 -6.28 -10.24 4.48
C ASP A 82 -5.82 -8.80 4.17
N VAL A 83 -5.54 -8.49 2.90
CA VAL A 83 -5.18 -7.12 2.48
C VAL A 83 -6.32 -6.15 2.78
N LEU A 84 -7.56 -6.51 2.50
CA LEU A 84 -8.74 -5.67 2.79
C LEU A 84 -8.93 -5.45 4.29
N GLN A 85 -8.75 -6.49 5.10
CA GLN A 85 -8.82 -6.40 6.56
C GLN A 85 -7.76 -5.46 7.13
N ARG A 86 -6.52 -5.57 6.67
CA ARG A 86 -5.44 -4.65 7.06
C ARG A 86 -5.69 -3.22 6.60
N ALA A 87 -6.20 -3.02 5.39
CA ALA A 87 -6.56 -1.70 4.89
C ALA A 87 -7.60 -1.05 5.81
N ALA A 88 -8.69 -1.75 6.11
CA ALA A 88 -9.74 -1.29 7.00
C ALA A 88 -9.22 -1.00 8.42
N ALA A 89 -8.43 -1.92 8.99
CA ALA A 89 -7.84 -1.77 10.33
C ALA A 89 -6.90 -0.54 10.42
N SER A 90 -6.25 -0.17 9.31
CA SER A 90 -5.38 1.01 9.25
C SER A 90 -6.10 2.30 8.84
N GLY A 91 -7.43 2.27 8.72
CA GLY A 91 -8.26 3.42 8.35
C GLY A 91 -8.09 3.86 6.88
N ARG A 92 -7.58 2.99 6.01
CA ARG A 92 -7.41 3.26 4.58
C ARG A 92 -8.51 2.58 3.79
N ASN A 93 -9.13 3.32 2.87
CA ASN A 93 -10.32 2.84 2.17
C ASN A 93 -10.20 2.75 0.65
N LEU A 94 -9.13 3.27 0.03
CA LEU A 94 -8.88 3.08 -1.40
C LEU A 94 -7.79 2.04 -1.61
N ILE A 95 -8.15 0.93 -2.24
CA ILE A 95 -7.23 -0.16 -2.59
C ILE A 95 -6.96 -0.10 -4.10
N ILE A 96 -5.69 0.04 -4.47
CA ILE A 96 -5.24 -0.05 -5.85
C ILE A 96 -4.54 -1.39 -6.00
N THR A 97 -5.14 -2.29 -6.77
CA THR A 97 -4.65 -3.66 -6.97
C THR A 97 -4.20 -3.88 -8.40
N HIS A 98 -3.20 -4.73 -8.59
CA HIS A 98 -2.74 -5.10 -9.94
C HIS A 98 -3.54 -6.28 -10.49
N GLU A 99 -3.77 -7.29 -9.70
CA GLU A 99 -4.48 -8.51 -10.07
C GLU A 99 -5.98 -8.48 -9.70
N PRO A 100 -6.77 -9.45 -10.19
CA PRO A 100 -8.20 -9.52 -9.91
C PRO A 100 -8.56 -9.46 -8.44
N THR A 101 -9.71 -8.88 -8.16
CA THR A 101 -10.27 -8.79 -6.81
C THR A 101 -10.98 -10.07 -6.40
N PHE A 102 -11.72 -10.69 -7.31
CA PHE A 102 -12.55 -11.85 -6.98
C PHE A 102 -11.97 -13.16 -7.51
N TYR A 103 -11.94 -13.38 -8.83
CA TYR A 103 -11.47 -14.67 -9.32
C TYR A 103 -10.81 -14.57 -10.71
N ASN A 104 -11.61 -14.39 -11.79
CA ASN A 104 -11.09 -14.45 -13.15
C ASN A 104 -10.49 -13.12 -13.58
N HIS A 105 -9.77 -13.13 -14.73
CA HIS A 105 -9.08 -11.95 -15.24
C HIS A 105 -10.00 -10.73 -15.43
N LEU A 106 -11.26 -10.94 -15.79
CA LEU A 106 -12.22 -9.85 -15.99
C LEU A 106 -12.95 -9.42 -14.72
N ASP A 107 -12.74 -10.12 -13.60
CA ASP A 107 -13.46 -9.93 -12.33
C ASP A 107 -14.99 -10.03 -12.48
N LYS A 108 -15.46 -10.88 -13.43
CA LYS A 108 -16.87 -11.16 -13.60
C LYS A 108 -17.39 -12.02 -12.46
N LEU A 109 -18.56 -11.67 -11.96
CA LEU A 109 -19.22 -12.34 -10.83
C LEU A 109 -20.36 -13.27 -11.25
N ASP A 110 -20.65 -13.35 -12.56
CA ASP A 110 -21.81 -14.10 -13.06
C ASP A 110 -21.73 -15.58 -12.68
N ASP A 111 -20.54 -16.19 -12.79
CA ASP A 111 -20.32 -17.59 -12.47
C ASP A 111 -20.04 -17.84 -10.96
N LEU A 112 -20.04 -16.81 -10.15
CA LEU A 112 -19.70 -16.84 -8.73
C LEU A 112 -20.91 -16.50 -7.84
N GLN A 113 -22.10 -16.47 -8.41
CA GLN A 113 -23.33 -16.17 -7.68
C GLN A 113 -23.59 -17.24 -6.63
N GLY A 114 -23.75 -16.83 -5.38
CA GLY A 114 -23.96 -17.77 -4.26
C GLY A 114 -22.68 -18.39 -3.70
N ASP A 115 -21.49 -18.07 -4.25
CA ASP A 115 -20.24 -18.47 -3.63
C ASP A 115 -20.07 -17.78 -2.27
N PRO A 116 -19.91 -18.54 -1.16
CA PRO A 116 -19.87 -17.96 0.18
C PRO A 116 -18.62 -17.14 0.43
N VAL A 117 -17.50 -17.44 -0.23
CA VAL A 117 -16.23 -16.69 -0.08
C VAL A 117 -16.35 -15.34 -0.76
N VAL A 118 -16.90 -15.32 -1.99
CA VAL A 118 -17.14 -14.08 -2.73
C VAL A 118 -18.14 -13.21 -1.99
N SER A 119 -19.24 -13.79 -1.51
CA SER A 119 -20.28 -13.08 -0.76
C SER A 119 -19.72 -12.44 0.52
N ALA A 120 -18.94 -13.20 1.31
CA ALA A 120 -18.31 -12.69 2.52
C ALA A 120 -17.32 -11.55 2.22
N LYS A 121 -16.57 -11.65 1.11
CA LYS A 121 -15.64 -10.59 0.68
C LYS A 121 -16.39 -9.33 0.24
N GLN A 122 -17.46 -9.48 -0.53
CA GLN A 122 -18.31 -8.35 -0.94
C GLN A 122 -18.95 -7.65 0.26
N GLU A 123 -19.47 -8.42 1.22
CA GLU A 123 -20.03 -7.90 2.45
C GLU A 123 -18.99 -7.12 3.27
N PHE A 124 -17.78 -7.66 3.42
CA PHE A 124 -16.68 -6.97 4.10
C PHE A 124 -16.34 -5.63 3.44
N ILE A 125 -16.23 -5.59 2.10
CA ILE A 125 -15.97 -4.38 1.32
C ILE A 125 -17.05 -3.33 1.58
N LEU A 126 -18.31 -3.74 1.56
CA LEU A 126 -19.45 -2.85 1.79
C LEU A 126 -19.48 -2.30 3.22
N GLN A 127 -19.32 -3.17 4.22
CA GLN A 127 -19.35 -2.80 5.65
C GLN A 127 -18.25 -1.80 6.02
N HIS A 128 -17.09 -1.91 5.38
CA HIS A 128 -15.95 -1.04 5.65
C HIS A 128 -15.78 0.11 4.65
N HIS A 129 -16.77 0.33 3.77
CA HIS A 129 -16.76 1.39 2.75
C HIS A 129 -15.47 1.40 1.92
N LEU A 130 -14.94 0.21 1.62
CA LEU A 130 -13.73 0.08 0.81
C LEU A 130 -14.04 0.30 -0.66
N VAL A 131 -13.12 0.95 -1.36
CA VAL A 131 -13.16 1.13 -2.81
C VAL A 131 -11.96 0.43 -3.41
N ILE A 132 -12.20 -0.42 -4.41
CA ILE A 132 -11.15 -1.20 -5.07
C ILE A 132 -11.10 -0.80 -6.53
N TRP A 133 -9.93 -0.34 -6.96
CA TRP A 133 -9.65 -0.03 -8.36
C TRP A 133 -8.48 -0.88 -8.85
N ARG A 134 -8.62 -1.49 -10.03
CA ARG A 134 -7.57 -2.29 -10.65
C ARG A 134 -6.74 -1.43 -11.58
N PHE A 135 -5.40 -1.59 -11.51
CA PHE A 135 -4.43 -0.93 -12.37
C PHE A 135 -3.47 -1.99 -12.93
N HIS A 136 -3.80 -2.54 -14.08
CA HIS A 136 -3.11 -3.66 -14.70
C HIS A 136 -2.66 -3.34 -16.12
N ASP A 137 -3.60 -3.15 -17.05
CA ASP A 137 -3.29 -3.03 -18.48
C ASP A 137 -2.40 -1.82 -18.76
N HIS A 138 -2.78 -0.65 -18.26
CA HIS A 138 -2.02 0.57 -18.47
C HIS A 138 -0.71 0.58 -17.69
N PHE A 139 -0.58 -0.21 -16.63
CA PHE A 139 0.68 -0.38 -15.93
C PHE A 139 1.71 -1.12 -16.78
N HIS A 140 1.26 -2.09 -17.59
CA HIS A 140 2.09 -2.80 -18.58
C HIS A 140 2.33 -1.98 -19.85
N LEU A 141 1.35 -1.18 -20.28
CA LEU A 141 1.41 -0.40 -21.52
C LEU A 141 2.15 0.93 -21.41
N THR A 142 2.56 1.37 -20.23
CA THR A 142 3.46 2.51 -20.07
C THR A 142 4.81 2.24 -20.75
N ASN A 143 5.52 3.27 -21.19
CA ASN A 143 6.78 3.20 -21.95
C ASN A 143 7.84 2.21 -21.42
N ARG A 144 7.67 1.70 -20.22
CA ARG A 144 8.43 0.61 -19.62
C ARG A 144 7.50 -0.15 -18.71
N ASP A 145 7.21 -1.39 -19.05
CA ASP A 145 6.46 -2.30 -18.20
C ASP A 145 6.99 -2.26 -16.77
N GLY A 146 6.15 -1.80 -15.83
CA GLY A 146 6.55 -1.58 -14.44
C GLY A 146 6.93 -2.87 -13.72
N ILE A 147 6.28 -3.99 -14.03
CA ILE A 147 6.58 -5.31 -13.47
C ILE A 147 7.93 -5.78 -13.98
N MET A 148 8.14 -5.74 -15.30
CA MET A 148 9.41 -6.17 -15.92
C MET A 148 10.58 -5.32 -15.41
N ARG A 149 10.39 -4.01 -15.28
CA ARG A 149 11.41 -3.11 -14.76
C ARG A 149 11.72 -3.44 -13.30
N GLY A 150 10.69 -3.54 -12.45
CA GLY A 150 10.85 -3.85 -11.03
C GLY A 150 11.57 -5.18 -10.81
N MET A 151 11.18 -6.22 -11.54
CA MET A 151 11.84 -7.53 -11.53
C MET A 151 13.31 -7.42 -11.96
N THR A 152 13.57 -6.74 -13.09
CA THR A 152 14.93 -6.56 -13.62
C THR A 152 15.82 -5.83 -12.62
N ASP A 153 15.30 -4.78 -11.98
CA ASP A 153 16.01 -4.00 -10.96
C ASP A 153 16.27 -4.84 -9.70
N ALA A 154 15.26 -5.52 -9.21
CA ALA A 154 15.35 -6.39 -8.04
C ALA A 154 16.39 -7.50 -8.19
N LEU A 155 16.42 -8.14 -9.35
CA LEU A 155 17.36 -9.20 -9.67
C LEU A 155 18.75 -8.69 -10.11
N GLY A 156 18.91 -7.39 -10.40
CA GLY A 156 20.14 -6.81 -10.92
C GLY A 156 20.48 -7.30 -12.34
N TRP A 157 19.45 -7.59 -13.14
CA TRP A 157 19.61 -8.18 -14.46
C TRP A 157 19.70 -7.17 -15.62
N GLN A 158 19.78 -5.86 -15.33
CA GLN A 158 19.85 -4.80 -16.35
C GLN A 158 20.95 -5.04 -17.38
N LYS A 159 22.12 -5.51 -16.94
CA LYS A 159 23.28 -5.79 -17.80
C LYS A 159 23.09 -6.99 -18.74
N PHE A 160 22.11 -7.83 -18.47
CA PHE A 160 21.80 -9.01 -19.27
C PHE A 160 20.62 -8.78 -20.23
N LYS A 161 19.93 -7.64 -20.10
CA LYS A 161 18.75 -7.31 -20.90
C LYS A 161 19.11 -7.06 -22.35
N SER A 162 18.34 -7.66 -23.27
CA SER A 162 18.48 -7.39 -24.71
C SER A 162 18.10 -5.93 -25.01
N PRO A 163 18.89 -5.24 -25.86
CA PRO A 163 18.54 -3.88 -26.27
C PRO A 163 17.32 -3.81 -27.20
N SER A 164 16.97 -4.93 -27.87
CA SER A 164 15.87 -4.99 -28.85
C SER A 164 14.60 -5.66 -28.32
N ASN A 165 14.68 -6.34 -27.16
CA ASN A 165 13.53 -7.03 -26.58
C ASN A 165 13.60 -6.97 -25.05
N GLU A 166 12.70 -6.23 -24.44
CA GLU A 166 12.70 -6.02 -22.99
C GLU A 166 12.37 -7.27 -22.16
N HIS A 167 11.84 -8.31 -22.77
CA HIS A 167 11.52 -9.58 -22.14
C HIS A 167 12.62 -10.64 -22.35
N LEU A 168 13.71 -10.30 -23.02
CA LEU A 168 14.81 -11.22 -23.30
C LEU A 168 16.07 -10.84 -22.52
N PHE A 169 16.61 -11.81 -21.80
CA PHE A 169 17.87 -11.70 -21.06
C PHE A 169 18.86 -12.75 -21.53
N THR A 170 20.10 -12.34 -21.79
CA THR A 170 21.18 -13.24 -22.21
C THR A 170 22.23 -13.32 -21.11
N PHE A 171 22.33 -14.46 -20.50
CA PHE A 171 23.32 -14.74 -19.46
C PHE A 171 24.56 -15.42 -20.03
N PRO A 172 25.73 -15.29 -19.40
CA PRO A 172 26.84 -16.21 -19.59
C PRO A 172 26.39 -17.64 -19.32
N GLU A 173 27.14 -18.63 -19.86
CA GLU A 173 26.82 -20.02 -19.59
C GLU A 173 26.66 -20.29 -18.09
N THR A 174 25.49 -20.80 -17.71
CA THR A 174 25.10 -21.04 -16.33
C THR A 174 24.03 -22.14 -16.27
N THR A 175 23.74 -22.63 -15.07
CA THR A 175 22.67 -23.59 -14.85
C THR A 175 21.42 -22.88 -14.32
N VAL A 176 20.24 -23.47 -14.57
CA VAL A 176 18.99 -22.99 -13.99
C VAL A 176 19.06 -22.96 -12.46
N ALA A 177 19.69 -23.97 -11.86
CA ALA A 177 19.89 -24.04 -10.41
C ALA A 177 20.73 -22.87 -9.88
N ALA A 178 21.84 -22.53 -10.57
CA ALA A 178 22.68 -21.40 -10.19
C ALA A 178 21.95 -20.06 -10.35
N LEU A 179 21.19 -19.89 -11.45
CA LEU A 179 20.40 -18.70 -11.69
C LEU A 179 19.27 -18.51 -10.66
N SER A 180 18.61 -19.61 -10.25
CA SER A 180 17.56 -19.60 -9.23
C SER A 180 18.10 -19.38 -7.82
N ALA A 181 19.36 -19.74 -7.57
CA ALA A 181 20.02 -19.56 -6.29
C ALA A 181 20.71 -18.19 -6.15
N ASP A 182 20.59 -17.33 -7.15
CA ASP A 182 21.16 -15.99 -7.09
C ASP A 182 20.58 -15.26 -5.87
N LYS A 183 21.48 -14.89 -4.93
CA LYS A 183 21.13 -14.35 -3.62
C LYS A 183 20.24 -13.11 -3.67
N LYS A 184 20.29 -12.35 -4.76
CA LYS A 184 19.39 -11.21 -4.95
C LYS A 184 17.93 -11.63 -5.12
N ALA A 185 17.65 -12.77 -5.73
CA ALA A 185 16.31 -13.34 -5.77
C ALA A 185 15.86 -13.86 -4.39
N ALA A 186 16.82 -14.29 -3.55
CA ALA A 186 16.57 -14.78 -2.21
C ALA A 186 16.52 -13.66 -1.14
N GLU A 187 17.11 -12.50 -1.42
CA GLU A 187 17.09 -11.32 -0.54
C GLU A 187 15.79 -10.49 -0.65
N TYR A 188 14.89 -10.85 -1.57
CA TYR A 188 13.50 -10.43 -1.50
C TYR A 188 12.71 -11.50 -0.72
N PRO A 189 12.80 -11.52 0.61
CA PRO A 189 11.87 -12.32 1.37
C PRO A 189 10.50 -11.74 1.03
N TYR A 190 9.63 -12.59 0.53
CA TYR A 190 8.21 -12.34 0.57
C TYR A 190 7.85 -12.18 2.06
N ASN A 191 8.10 -11.00 2.58
CA ASN A 191 7.72 -10.62 3.92
C ASN A 191 6.20 -10.47 3.94
N ALA A 192 5.53 -11.59 4.11
CA ALA A 192 4.11 -11.64 4.42
C ALA A 192 3.75 -10.89 5.74
N GLY A 193 4.70 -10.16 6.32
CA GLY A 193 4.58 -9.48 7.61
C GLY A 193 5.08 -8.05 7.70
N GLY A 194 5.69 -7.48 6.66
CA GLY A 194 6.33 -6.18 6.74
C GLY A 194 5.42 -4.98 6.51
N TRP A 195 4.44 -4.78 7.35
CA TRP A 195 3.83 -3.47 7.57
C TRP A 195 4.41 -2.93 8.89
N GLU A 196 5.65 -2.50 8.86
CA GLU A 196 6.16 -1.66 9.94
C GLU A 196 5.59 -0.27 9.78
N SER A 197 4.96 0.20 10.87
CA SER A 197 4.26 1.47 11.07
C SER A 197 5.13 2.70 10.81
#